data_ce2444c2f13c7f9e137f95b6b274b660
#
_entry.id   ce2444c2f13c7f9e137f95b6b274b660
#
_cell.length_a   1.000
_cell.length_b   1.000
_cell.length_c   1.000
_cell.angle_alpha   90.00
_cell.angle_beta   90.00
_cell.angle_gamma   90.00
#
_symmetry.space_group_name_H-M   'P 1'
#
loop_
_entity.id
_entity.type
_entity.pdbx_description
1 polymer ?
#
loop_
_entity_poly.entity_id
_entity_poly.type
_entity_poly.pdbx_seq_one_letter_code
_entity_poly.pdbx_strand_id
1 'polypeptide(L)' 'MNLAGDLLDKYTPEQVIAYLDKLAAGVLKNYQTAIKVNQPQILFASLGDITQLSDILHEMRKRDEERAALTKS' A
#
# COMPACT_ATOMS: atom_id res chain seq x y z
N MET A 1 9.01 -14.02 5.81
CA MET A 1 9.64 -12.98 4.96
C MET A 1 8.73 -11.75 4.92
N ASN A 2 9.26 -10.59 5.23
CA ASN A 2 8.48 -9.35 5.28
C ASN A 2 8.76 -8.49 4.05
N LEU A 3 7.94 -8.68 3.01
CA LEU A 3 8.12 -7.95 1.75
C LEU A 3 7.96 -6.43 1.93
N ALA A 4 7.06 -6.02 2.81
CA ALA A 4 6.86 -4.59 3.09
C ALA A 4 8.09 -3.99 3.75
N GLY A 5 8.69 -4.70 4.71
CA GLY A 5 9.92 -4.26 5.36
C GLY A 5 11.07 -4.14 4.38
N ASP A 6 11.22 -5.13 3.50
CA ASP A 6 12.28 -5.13 2.49
C ASP A 6 12.12 -3.93 1.54
N LEU A 7 10.89 -3.63 1.14
CA LEU A 7 10.61 -2.50 0.25
C LEU A 7 10.98 -1.17 0.91
N LEU A 8 10.63 -1.00 2.18
CA LEU A 8 10.95 0.22 2.91
C LEU A 8 12.45 0.39 3.15
N ASP A 9 13.18 -0.72 3.27
CA ASP A 9 14.64 -0.68 3.45
C ASP A 9 15.38 -0.37 2.15
N LYS A 10 14.82 -0.81 1.02
CA LYS A 10 15.48 -0.75 -0.28
C LYS A 10 15.26 0.59 -1.00
N TYR A 11 14.11 1.22 -0.80
CA TYR A 11 13.70 2.40 -1.56
C TYR A 11 13.64 3.65 -0.69
N THR A 12 13.84 4.82 -1.31
CA THR A 12 13.69 6.11 -0.61
C THR A 12 12.21 6.36 -0.28
N PRO A 13 11.92 7.24 0.69
CA PRO A 13 10.54 7.59 1.00
C PRO A 13 9.75 8.09 -0.22
N GLU A 14 10.38 8.86 -1.10
CA GLU A 14 9.73 9.37 -2.32
C GLU A 14 9.37 8.23 -3.25
N GLN A 15 10.25 7.24 -3.39
CA GLN A 15 9.99 6.06 -4.23
C GLN A 15 8.86 5.22 -3.66
N VAL A 16 8.80 5.07 -2.35
CA VAL A 16 7.72 4.32 -1.69
C VAL A 16 6.39 5.02 -1.90
N ILE A 17 6.35 6.34 -1.73
CA ILE A 17 5.13 7.13 -1.95
C ILE A 17 4.66 6.99 -3.40
N ALA A 18 5.57 7.08 -4.36
CA ALA A 18 5.24 6.91 -5.77
C ALA A 18 4.65 5.53 -6.05
N TYR A 19 5.20 4.49 -5.42
CA TYR A 19 4.70 3.13 -5.57
C TYR A 19 3.30 2.98 -4.97
N LEU A 20 3.08 3.54 -3.78
CA LEU A 20 1.75 3.52 -3.15
C LEU A 20 0.72 4.24 -4.01
N ASP A 21 1.10 5.38 -4.58
CA ASP A 21 0.23 6.15 -5.47
C ASP A 21 -0.16 5.32 -6.70
N LYS A 22 0.80 4.60 -7.27
CA LYS A 22 0.55 3.73 -8.41
C LYS A 22 -0.43 2.60 -8.07
N LEU A 23 -0.25 1.98 -6.90
CA LEU A 23 -1.18 0.93 -6.45
C LEU A 23 -2.58 1.48 -6.24
N ALA A 24 -2.70 2.63 -5.59
CA ALA A 24 -3.99 3.27 -5.34
C ALA A 24 -4.68 3.67 -6.64
N ALA A 25 -3.92 4.20 -7.61
CA ALA A 25 -4.47 4.57 -8.91
C ALA A 25 -5.03 3.36 -9.66
N GLY A 26 -4.34 2.22 -9.56
CA GLY A 26 -4.82 0.96 -10.16
C GLY A 26 -6.14 0.49 -9.56
N VAL A 27 -6.26 0.56 -8.23
CA VAL A 27 -7.49 0.21 -7.52
C VAL A 27 -8.62 1.14 -7.93
N LEU A 28 -8.37 2.44 -7.98
CA LEU A 28 -9.38 3.43 -8.35
C LEU A 28 -9.86 3.20 -9.79
N LYS A 29 -8.95 2.91 -10.71
CA LYS A 29 -9.29 2.62 -12.10
C LYS A 29 -10.23 1.42 -12.19
N ASN A 30 -9.92 0.34 -11.46
CA ASN A 30 -10.77 -0.86 -11.45
C ASN A 30 -12.14 -0.55 -10.84
N TYR A 31 -12.19 0.27 -9.80
CA TYR A 31 -13.45 0.70 -9.19
C TYR A 31 -14.33 1.46 -10.20
N GLN A 32 -13.75 2.41 -10.90
CA GLN A 32 -14.48 3.19 -11.92
C GLN A 32 -15.01 2.30 -13.04
N THR A 33 -14.20 1.34 -13.50
CA THR A 33 -14.60 0.39 -14.52
C THR A 33 -15.74 -0.49 -14.02
N ALA A 34 -15.63 -1.00 -12.79
CA ALA A 34 -16.66 -1.87 -12.19
C ALA A 34 -18.02 -1.17 -12.14
N ILE A 35 -18.03 0.11 -11.78
CA ILE A 35 -19.27 0.90 -11.77
C ILE A 35 -19.81 1.09 -13.19
N LYS A 36 -18.94 1.46 -14.12
CA LYS A 36 -19.32 1.77 -15.49
C LYS A 36 -19.98 0.59 -16.19
N VAL A 37 -19.45 -0.62 -16.01
CA VAL A 37 -19.96 -1.83 -16.65
C VAL A 37 -20.90 -2.64 -15.73
N ASN A 38 -21.13 -2.15 -14.51
CA ASN A 38 -21.97 -2.82 -13.51
C ASN A 38 -21.55 -4.27 -13.23
N GLN A 39 -20.23 -4.46 -13.06
CA GLN A 39 -19.65 -5.76 -12.75
C GLN A 39 -18.70 -5.61 -11.55
N PRO A 40 -19.22 -5.72 -10.31
CA PRO A 40 -18.41 -5.53 -9.10
C PRO A 40 -17.25 -6.50 -9.00
N GLN A 41 -17.32 -7.67 -9.63
CA GLN A 41 -16.27 -8.67 -9.61
C GLN A 41 -14.96 -8.18 -10.23
N ILE A 42 -15.00 -7.10 -11.02
CA ILE A 42 -13.78 -6.47 -11.56
C ILE A 42 -12.86 -6.01 -10.42
N LEU A 43 -13.43 -5.63 -9.27
CA LEU A 43 -12.67 -5.20 -8.10
C LEU A 43 -11.84 -6.34 -7.49
N PHE A 44 -12.18 -7.59 -7.76
CA PHE A 44 -11.40 -8.71 -7.25
C PHE A 44 -9.99 -8.73 -7.80
N ALA A 45 -9.76 -8.15 -8.98
CA ALA A 45 -8.43 -8.02 -9.55
C ALA A 45 -7.53 -7.08 -8.73
N SER A 46 -8.13 -6.23 -7.90
CA SER A 46 -7.39 -5.29 -7.05
C SER A 46 -7.07 -5.84 -5.66
N LEU A 47 -7.51 -7.06 -5.33
CA LEU A 47 -7.29 -7.61 -3.98
C LEU A 47 -5.82 -7.68 -3.62
N GLY A 48 -4.97 -8.10 -4.55
CA GLY A 48 -3.52 -8.16 -4.32
C GLY A 48 -2.92 -6.79 -4.08
N ASP A 49 -3.32 -5.79 -4.84
CA ASP A 49 -2.83 -4.41 -4.69
C ASP A 49 -3.29 -3.81 -3.37
N ILE A 50 -4.54 -4.05 -2.97
CA ILE A 50 -5.08 -3.58 -1.69
C ILE A 50 -4.31 -4.21 -0.53
N THR A 51 -4.05 -5.50 -0.58
CA THR A 51 -3.30 -6.21 0.44
C THR A 51 -1.88 -5.65 0.55
N GLN A 52 -1.20 -5.47 -0.56
CA GLN A 52 0.17 -4.95 -0.59
C GLN A 52 0.23 -3.52 -0.04
N LEU A 53 -0.72 -2.68 -0.44
CA LEU A 53 -0.80 -1.30 0.03
C LEU A 53 -1.02 -1.27 1.55
N SER A 54 -1.91 -2.10 2.05
CA SER A 54 -2.19 -2.24 3.48
C SER A 54 -0.95 -2.69 4.25
N ASP A 55 -0.24 -3.71 3.74
CA ASP A 55 0.96 -4.24 4.38
C ASP A 55 2.05 -3.18 4.50
N ILE A 56 2.25 -2.39 3.44
CA ILE A 56 3.24 -1.31 3.44
C ILE A 56 2.88 -0.25 4.49
N LEU A 57 1.62 0.16 4.53
CA LEU A 57 1.15 1.15 5.51
C LEU A 57 1.29 0.64 6.94
N HIS A 58 0.99 -0.63 7.19
CA HIS A 58 1.16 -1.23 8.52
C HIS A 58 2.64 -1.24 8.93
N GLU A 59 3.54 -1.58 8.02
CA GLU A 59 4.96 -1.58 8.31
C GLU A 59 5.48 -0.16 8.59
N MET A 60 5.01 0.82 7.83
CA MET A 60 5.37 2.23 8.07
C MET A 60 4.91 2.67 9.46
N ARG A 61 3.69 2.33 9.82
CA ARG A 61 3.15 2.67 11.14
C ARG A 61 3.95 2.02 12.26
N LYS A 62 4.30 0.75 12.10
CA LYS A 62 5.11 0.01 13.06
C LYS A 62 6.45 0.69 13.29
N ARG A 63 7.14 1.08 12.21
CA ARG A 63 8.44 1.74 12.31
C ARG A 63 8.33 3.11 12.95
N ASP A 64 7.27 3.84 12.66
CA ASP A 64 7.01 5.15 13.25
C ASP A 64 6.78 5.02 14.76
N GLU A 65 6.01 4.03 15.19
CA GLU A 65 5.77 3.75 16.61
C GLU A 65 7.06 3.36 17.34
N GLU A 66 7.90 2.53 16.71
CA GLU A 66 9.19 2.13 17.27
C GLU A 66 10.12 3.34 17.44
N ARG A 67 10.14 4.22 16.44
CA ARG A 67 10.94 5.45 16.49
C ARG A 67 10.46 6.36 17.61
N ALA A 68 9.15 6.51 17.77
CA ALA A 68 8.56 7.33 18.82
C ALA A 68 8.90 6.76 20.20
N ALA A 69 8.89 5.44 20.37
CA ALA A 69 9.24 4.78 21.61
C ALA A 69 10.70 5.03 21.97
N LEU A 70 11.62 4.97 20.99
CA LEU A 70 13.02 5.25 21.21
C LEU A 70 13.26 6.71 21.59
N THR A 71 12.50 7.63 21.01
CA THR A 71 12.63 9.06 21.30
C THR A 71 12.15 9.40 22.70
N LYS A 72 11.19 8.65 23.23
CA LYS A 72 10.65 8.86 24.58
C LYS A 72 11.55 8.30 25.70
N SER A 73 12.51 7.47 25.38
CA SER A 73 13.42 6.87 26.36
C SER A 73 14.55 7.84 26.84
#